data_03dc4c6089d621e8d4dcf673db59aff1
#
_entry.id   03dc4c6089d621e8d4dcf673db59aff1
#
_cell.length_a   1.000
_cell.length_b   1.000
_cell.length_c   1.000
_cell.angle_alpha   90.00
_cell.angle_beta   90.00
_cell.angle_gamma   90.00
#
_symmetry.space_group_name_H-M   'P 1'
#
loop_
_entity.id
_entity.type
_entity.pdbx_description
1 polymer ?
#
loop_
_entity_poly.entity_id
_entity_poly.type
_entity_poly.pdbx_seq_one_letter_code
_entity_poly.pdbx_strand_id
1 'polypeptide(L)'
;FKNDKIIHVEGSVDPIRDIETINLELILADIDAVTKRLDKVKKLVNGGVADAQTQKEYELLNKILELLKSEKPARLLKLDADEKKIVDSFFLITTKPIIYVANTSDTLDDFQTENIEKIKEIASKENAEVISLCAKTEEELIQMDPEDREMFKAELGIDLSGLDKLIKARYSLLGL
;
A
#
# COMPACT_ATOMS: atom_id res chain seq x y z
N PHE A 1 -3.15 17.29 2.21
CA PHE A 1 -2.77 18.59 2.81
C PHE A 1 -4.00 19.28 3.38
N LYS A 2 -3.79 20.16 4.40
CA LYS A 2 -4.88 20.89 5.02
C LYS A 2 -5.38 21.96 4.04
N ASN A 3 -6.66 21.90 3.69
CA ASN A 3 -7.32 22.91 2.86
C ASN A 3 -8.71 23.16 3.45
N ASP A 4 -8.93 24.36 3.96
CA ASP A 4 -10.20 24.76 4.63
C ASP A 4 -11.42 24.73 3.69
N LYS A 5 -11.20 24.60 2.37
CA LYS A 5 -12.26 24.46 1.36
C LYS A 5 -12.67 22.99 1.11
N ILE A 6 -11.92 22.02 1.63
CA ILE A 6 -12.20 20.59 1.49
C ILE A 6 -12.78 20.09 2.81
N ILE A 7 -14.00 19.56 2.74
CA ILE A 7 -14.67 18.95 3.89
C ILE A 7 -14.12 17.52 4.02
N HIS A 8 -13.44 17.23 5.13
CA HIS A 8 -13.09 15.88 5.51
C HIS A 8 -14.25 15.21 6.24
N VAL A 9 -14.53 13.95 5.91
CA VAL A 9 -15.60 13.16 6.53
C VAL A 9 -15.42 13.09 8.05
N GLU A 10 -14.18 12.97 8.51
CA GLU A 10 -13.81 12.89 9.93
C GLU A 10 -13.50 14.26 10.58
N GLY A 11 -13.77 15.37 9.91
CA GLY A 11 -13.64 16.73 10.45
C GLY A 11 -12.22 17.27 10.59
N SER A 12 -11.17 16.44 10.44
CA SER A 12 -9.76 16.86 10.49
C SER A 12 -8.91 16.04 9.53
N VAL A 13 -7.87 16.66 8.98
CA VAL A 13 -6.84 15.98 8.19
C VAL A 13 -5.89 15.26 9.13
N ASP A 14 -5.90 13.94 9.11
CA ASP A 14 -4.97 13.08 9.85
C ASP A 14 -4.57 11.90 8.95
N PRO A 15 -3.46 12.03 8.20
CA PRO A 15 -3.06 11.02 7.24
C PRO A 15 -2.66 9.69 7.89
N ILE A 16 -2.20 9.71 9.15
CA ILE A 16 -1.84 8.48 9.86
C ILE A 16 -3.09 7.68 10.19
N ARG A 17 -4.08 8.32 10.81
CA ARG A 17 -5.39 7.71 11.08
C ARG A 17 -6.03 7.17 9.80
N ASP A 18 -5.95 7.93 8.71
CA ASP A 18 -6.54 7.54 7.44
C ASP A 18 -5.84 6.29 6.87
N ILE A 19 -4.50 6.19 6.96
CA ILE A 19 -3.73 4.99 6.59
C ILE A 19 -4.13 3.80 7.46
N GLU A 20 -4.21 3.97 8.79
CA GLU A 20 -4.58 2.91 9.71
C GLU A 20 -6.01 2.40 9.42
N THR A 21 -6.95 3.31 9.18
CA THR A 21 -8.33 2.98 8.84
C THR A 21 -8.41 2.15 7.55
N ILE A 22 -7.76 2.60 6.47
CA ILE A 22 -7.77 1.88 5.19
C ILE A 22 -7.05 0.53 5.33
N ASN A 23 -5.92 0.46 6.02
CA ASN A 23 -5.23 -0.79 6.25
C ASN A 23 -6.11 -1.79 7.01
N LEU A 24 -6.83 -1.33 8.03
CA LEU A 24 -7.77 -2.17 8.77
C LEU A 24 -8.92 -2.68 7.88
N GLU A 25 -9.50 -1.83 7.03
CA GLU A 25 -10.54 -2.25 6.09
C GLU A 25 -10.04 -3.33 5.12
N LEU A 26 -8.82 -3.18 4.57
CA LEU A 26 -8.22 -4.18 3.69
C LEU A 26 -7.94 -5.49 4.42
N ILE A 27 -7.47 -5.43 5.66
CA ILE A 27 -7.25 -6.59 6.53
C ILE A 27 -8.57 -7.32 6.81
N LEU A 28 -9.64 -6.61 7.14
CA LEU A 28 -10.96 -7.20 7.39
C LEU A 28 -11.52 -7.91 6.16
N ALA A 29 -11.34 -7.33 4.97
CA ALA A 29 -11.73 -7.97 3.71
C ALA A 29 -10.97 -9.28 3.47
N ASP A 30 -9.66 -9.30 3.76
CA ASP A 30 -8.85 -10.52 3.62
C ASP A 30 -9.17 -11.56 4.71
N ILE A 31 -9.50 -11.16 5.93
CA ILE A 31 -9.97 -12.08 7.00
C ILE A 31 -11.21 -12.85 6.52
N ASP A 32 -12.17 -12.16 5.91
CA ASP A 32 -13.38 -12.80 5.36
C ASP A 32 -13.03 -13.81 4.26
N ALA A 33 -12.16 -13.41 3.31
CA ALA A 33 -11.72 -14.28 2.22
C ALA A 33 -10.97 -15.51 2.72
N VAL A 34 -10.00 -15.32 3.64
CA VAL A 34 -9.20 -16.39 4.24
C VAL A 34 -10.08 -17.34 5.06
N THR A 35 -11.01 -16.83 5.85
CA THR A 35 -11.91 -17.65 6.67
C THR A 35 -12.77 -18.54 5.80
N LYS A 36 -13.38 -17.99 4.75
CA LYS A 36 -14.20 -18.77 3.79
C LYS A 36 -13.39 -19.89 3.10
N ARG A 37 -12.14 -19.62 2.74
CA ARG A 37 -11.27 -20.61 2.13
C ARG A 37 -10.81 -21.65 3.14
N LEU A 38 -10.45 -21.22 4.34
CA LEU A 38 -10.04 -22.10 5.43
C LEU A 38 -11.13 -23.11 5.79
N ASP A 39 -12.39 -22.70 5.84
CA ASP A 39 -13.52 -23.59 6.12
C ASP A 39 -13.69 -24.70 5.07
N LYS A 40 -13.39 -24.42 3.80
CA LYS A 40 -13.40 -25.40 2.72
C LYS A 40 -12.25 -26.39 2.86
N VAL A 41 -11.04 -25.89 3.04
CA VAL A 41 -9.82 -26.72 3.16
C VAL A 41 -9.87 -27.57 4.43
N LYS A 42 -10.35 -27.03 5.54
CA LYS A 42 -10.52 -27.75 6.82
C LYS A 42 -11.42 -28.98 6.69
N LYS A 43 -12.47 -28.92 5.86
CA LYS A 43 -13.33 -30.08 5.62
C LYS A 43 -12.57 -31.22 4.91
N LEU A 44 -11.67 -30.89 3.96
CA LEU A 44 -10.85 -31.89 3.27
C LEU A 44 -9.82 -32.52 4.21
N VAL A 45 -9.16 -31.69 5.04
CA VAL A 45 -8.19 -32.15 6.03
C VAL A 45 -8.86 -33.07 7.05
N ASN A 46 -9.99 -32.68 7.62
CA ASN A 46 -10.71 -33.46 8.61
C ASN A 46 -11.34 -34.73 8.03
N GLY A 47 -11.67 -34.72 6.73
CA GLY A 47 -12.19 -35.88 6.02
C GLY A 47 -11.13 -36.92 5.64
N GLY A 48 -9.86 -36.65 5.91
CA GLY A 48 -8.74 -37.56 5.60
C GLY A 48 -8.45 -37.68 4.10
N VAL A 49 -8.93 -36.76 3.28
CA VAL A 49 -8.73 -36.75 1.80
C VAL A 49 -7.75 -35.67 1.35
N ALA A 50 -7.13 -34.96 2.29
CA ALA A 50 -6.14 -33.92 2.00
C ALA A 50 -4.82 -34.55 1.55
N ASP A 51 -4.32 -34.08 0.41
CA ASP A 51 -2.94 -34.34 -0.02
C ASP A 51 -1.95 -33.37 0.69
N ALA A 52 -0.66 -33.57 0.43
CA ALA A 52 0.38 -32.74 1.04
C ALA A 52 0.25 -31.25 0.69
N GLN A 53 -0.25 -30.93 -0.50
CA GLN A 53 -0.47 -29.55 -0.94
C GLN A 53 -1.64 -28.92 -0.18
N THR A 54 -2.75 -29.62 -0.04
CA THR A 54 -3.93 -29.20 0.75
C THR A 54 -3.56 -28.99 2.21
N GLN A 55 -2.72 -29.87 2.79
CA GLN A 55 -2.22 -29.71 4.15
C GLN A 55 -1.37 -28.44 4.31
N LYS A 56 -0.47 -28.17 3.35
CA LYS A 56 0.36 -26.94 3.34
C LYS A 56 -0.49 -25.70 3.17
N GLU A 57 -1.51 -25.75 2.31
CA GLU A 57 -2.49 -24.67 2.16
C GLU A 57 -3.22 -24.36 3.47
N TYR A 58 -3.67 -25.39 4.19
CA TYR A 58 -4.32 -25.27 5.49
C TYR A 58 -3.43 -24.56 6.51
N GLU A 59 -2.16 -24.94 6.59
CA GLU A 59 -1.18 -24.32 7.50
C GLU A 59 -0.93 -22.85 7.17
N LEU A 60 -0.79 -22.53 5.87
CA LEU A 60 -0.57 -21.15 5.41
C LEU A 60 -1.78 -20.26 5.67
N LEU A 61 -3.00 -20.75 5.42
CA LEU A 61 -4.22 -20.02 5.72
C LEU A 61 -4.35 -19.69 7.21
N ASN A 62 -3.99 -20.63 8.09
CA ASN A 62 -4.00 -20.36 9.55
C ASN A 62 -2.94 -19.31 9.93
N LYS A 63 -1.70 -19.41 9.41
CA LYS A 63 -0.64 -18.41 9.66
C LYS A 63 -1.08 -17.01 9.21
N ILE A 64 -1.68 -16.92 8.01
CA ILE A 64 -2.19 -15.65 7.48
C ILE A 64 -3.32 -15.11 8.35
N LEU A 65 -4.26 -15.95 8.75
CA LEU A 65 -5.39 -15.53 9.58
C LEU A 65 -4.95 -14.99 10.94
N GLU A 66 -3.97 -15.63 11.58
CA GLU A 66 -3.39 -15.13 12.84
C GLU A 66 -2.70 -13.78 12.66
N LEU A 67 -1.95 -13.60 11.57
CA LEU A 67 -1.30 -12.33 11.25
C LEU A 67 -2.32 -11.22 11.03
N LEU A 68 -3.33 -11.46 10.20
CA LEU A 68 -4.40 -10.51 9.93
C LEU A 68 -5.19 -10.14 11.18
N LYS A 69 -5.49 -11.11 12.05
CA LYS A 69 -6.14 -10.86 13.36
C LYS A 69 -5.29 -10.03 14.31
N SER A 70 -3.98 -9.98 14.11
CA SER A 70 -3.07 -9.08 14.84
C SER A 70 -2.94 -7.70 14.16
N GLU A 71 -3.87 -7.35 13.27
CA GLU A 71 -3.92 -6.08 12.52
C GLU A 71 -2.68 -5.85 11.65
N LYS A 72 -2.07 -6.93 11.15
CA LYS A 72 -0.90 -6.88 10.28
C LYS A 72 -1.23 -7.40 8.89
N PRO A 73 -0.81 -6.70 7.83
CA PRO A 73 -1.07 -7.13 6.46
C PRO A 73 -0.28 -8.39 6.09
N ALA A 74 -0.85 -9.23 5.23
CA ALA A 74 -0.27 -10.52 4.85
C ALA A 74 1.09 -10.40 4.14
N ARG A 75 1.43 -9.25 3.53
CA ARG A 75 2.75 -8.98 2.93
C ARG A 75 3.92 -9.03 3.92
N LEU A 76 3.66 -8.95 5.21
CA LEU A 76 4.68 -9.07 6.27
C LEU A 76 5.04 -10.53 6.58
N LEU A 77 4.29 -11.51 6.06
CA LEU A 77 4.59 -12.91 6.27
C LEU A 77 5.84 -13.30 5.47
N LYS A 78 6.80 -13.89 6.15
CA LYS A 78 7.99 -14.45 5.49
C LYS A 78 7.64 -15.80 4.90
N LEU A 79 7.72 -15.89 3.59
CA LEU A 79 7.37 -17.07 2.79
C LEU A 79 8.60 -17.55 2.00
N ASP A 80 8.74 -18.85 1.86
CA ASP A 80 9.62 -19.41 0.85
C ASP A 80 8.99 -19.33 -0.57
N ALA A 81 9.75 -19.71 -1.61
CA ALA A 81 9.30 -19.60 -2.99
C ALA A 81 8.05 -20.46 -3.30
N ASP A 82 7.92 -21.62 -2.66
CA ASP A 82 6.78 -22.52 -2.89
C ASP A 82 5.56 -22.08 -2.07
N GLU A 83 5.76 -21.62 -0.84
CA GLU A 83 4.73 -21.00 -0.02
C GLU A 83 4.15 -19.76 -0.72
N LYS A 84 5.01 -18.93 -1.31
CA LYS A 84 4.58 -17.74 -2.05
C LYS A 84 3.65 -18.11 -3.20
N LYS A 85 3.98 -19.13 -4.01
CA LYS A 85 3.09 -19.60 -5.10
C LYS A 85 1.70 -20.00 -4.60
N ILE A 86 1.65 -20.66 -3.44
CA ILE A 86 0.37 -21.07 -2.84
C ILE A 86 -0.41 -19.81 -2.40
N VAL A 87 0.25 -18.92 -1.66
CA VAL A 87 -0.38 -17.70 -1.14
C VAL A 87 -0.83 -16.76 -2.26
N ASP A 88 -0.07 -16.63 -3.35
CA ASP A 88 -0.45 -15.84 -4.52
C ASP A 88 -1.77 -16.34 -5.13
N SER A 89 -2.06 -17.66 -5.04
CA SER A 89 -3.33 -18.23 -5.49
C SER A 89 -4.55 -17.84 -4.64
N PHE A 90 -4.33 -17.23 -3.49
CA PHE A 90 -5.42 -16.76 -2.62
C PHE A 90 -5.95 -15.40 -3.04
N PHE A 91 -5.21 -14.65 -3.87
CA PHE A 91 -5.56 -13.33 -4.38
C PHE A 91 -5.91 -12.31 -3.28
N LEU A 92 -5.22 -12.38 -2.15
CA LEU A 92 -5.43 -11.46 -1.04
C LEU A 92 -4.98 -10.04 -1.41
N ILE A 93 -5.69 -9.06 -0.88
CA ILE A 93 -5.39 -7.65 -1.11
C ILE A 93 -4.12 -7.26 -0.36
N THR A 94 -4.01 -7.70 0.88
CA THR A 94 -2.90 -7.32 1.77
C THR A 94 -1.58 -8.04 1.49
N THR A 95 -1.54 -9.01 0.55
CA THR A 95 -0.27 -9.59 0.05
C THR A 95 0.41 -8.68 -0.97
N LYS A 96 -0.35 -7.79 -1.61
CA LYS A 96 0.18 -6.90 -2.65
C LYS A 96 1.12 -5.86 -2.06
N PRO A 97 2.22 -5.54 -2.76
CA PRO A 97 3.07 -4.42 -2.38
C PRO A 97 2.33 -3.09 -2.57
N ILE A 98 2.71 -2.09 -1.79
CA ILE A 98 2.06 -0.77 -1.79
C ILE A 98 3.05 0.35 -1.98
N ILE A 99 2.56 1.48 -2.46
CA ILE A 99 3.25 2.77 -2.51
C ILE A 99 2.36 3.78 -1.79
N TYR A 100 2.92 4.52 -0.85
CA TYR A 100 2.24 5.65 -0.22
C TYR A 100 2.50 6.91 -1.03
N VAL A 101 1.44 7.60 -1.43
CA VAL A 101 1.54 8.87 -2.15
C VAL A 101 1.04 9.98 -1.24
N ALA A 102 1.95 10.81 -0.74
CA ALA A 102 1.65 11.97 0.05
C ALA A 102 1.37 13.15 -0.88
N ASN A 103 0.10 13.53 -1.01
CA ASN A 103 -0.29 14.72 -1.75
C ASN A 103 -0.09 15.96 -0.87
N THR A 104 0.82 16.84 -1.26
CA THR A 104 1.25 18.02 -0.50
C THR A 104 0.82 19.32 -1.18
N SER A 105 1.01 20.44 -0.52
CA SER A 105 1.01 21.77 -1.14
C SER A 105 2.35 22.05 -1.82
N ASP A 106 2.39 23.09 -2.63
CA ASP A 106 3.60 23.55 -3.34
C ASP A 106 4.75 23.85 -2.37
N THR A 107 4.42 24.45 -1.23
CA THR A 107 5.34 24.68 -0.12
C THR A 107 4.96 23.80 1.06
N LEU A 108 5.91 22.99 1.55
CA LEU A 108 5.70 22.19 2.74
C LEU A 108 5.70 23.05 3.99
N ASP A 109 4.68 22.93 4.81
CA ASP A 109 4.67 23.43 6.17
C ASP A 109 5.21 22.38 7.17
N ASP A 110 5.39 22.79 8.41
CA ASP A 110 5.91 21.92 9.47
C ASP A 110 4.98 20.71 9.70
N PHE A 111 3.67 20.91 9.63
CA PHE A 111 2.68 19.84 9.78
C PHE A 111 2.78 18.80 8.66
N GLN A 112 2.94 19.22 7.42
CA GLN A 112 3.11 18.32 6.28
C GLN A 112 4.44 17.55 6.37
N THR A 113 5.51 18.25 6.74
CA THR A 113 6.84 17.64 6.91
C THR A 113 6.81 16.56 8.00
N GLU A 114 6.24 16.85 9.16
CA GLU A 114 6.11 15.89 10.25
C GLU A 114 5.28 14.67 9.84
N ASN A 115 4.16 14.87 9.14
CA ASN A 115 3.33 13.77 8.68
C ASN A 115 4.01 12.89 7.62
N ILE A 116 4.79 13.50 6.70
CA ILE A 116 5.58 12.74 5.73
C ILE A 116 6.59 11.82 6.44
N GLU A 117 7.28 12.31 7.47
CA GLU A 117 8.21 11.48 8.24
C GLU A 117 7.49 10.33 8.95
N LYS A 118 6.33 10.56 9.56
CA LYS A 118 5.51 9.49 10.16
C LYS A 118 5.06 8.46 9.12
N ILE A 119 4.66 8.90 7.92
CA ILE A 119 4.30 7.99 6.81
C ILE A 119 5.52 7.15 6.39
N LYS A 120 6.71 7.74 6.31
CA LYS A 120 7.95 7.01 6.02
C LYS A 120 8.27 5.95 7.07
N GLU A 121 8.02 6.24 8.35
CA GLU A 121 8.18 5.27 9.43
C GLU A 121 7.23 4.06 9.29
N ILE A 122 5.96 4.32 8.91
CA ILE A 122 4.99 3.25 8.63
C ILE A 122 5.45 2.43 7.42
N ALA A 123 5.78 3.11 6.33
CA ALA A 123 6.19 2.49 5.08
C ALA A 123 7.44 1.61 5.24
N SER A 124 8.41 2.05 6.05
CA SER A 124 9.64 1.30 6.30
C SER A 124 9.39 -0.06 6.96
N LYS A 125 8.37 -0.16 7.82
CA LYS A 125 7.97 -1.43 8.46
C LYS A 125 7.39 -2.43 7.48
N GLU A 126 6.89 -1.96 6.35
CA GLU A 126 6.22 -2.75 5.32
C GLU A 126 7.06 -2.91 4.04
N ASN A 127 8.30 -2.38 4.02
CA ASN A 127 9.15 -2.23 2.83
C ASN A 127 8.43 -1.51 1.68
N ALA A 128 7.58 -0.55 2.02
CA ALA A 128 6.84 0.27 1.08
C ALA A 128 7.60 1.56 0.76
N GLU A 129 7.40 2.09 -0.44
CA GLU A 129 7.94 3.37 -0.87
C GLU A 129 6.98 4.51 -0.56
N VAL A 130 7.53 5.70 -0.25
CA VAL A 130 6.76 6.92 -0.04
C VAL A 130 7.16 7.96 -1.07
N ILE A 131 6.18 8.48 -1.79
CA ILE A 131 6.36 9.54 -2.79
C ILE A 131 5.58 10.75 -2.34
N SER A 132 6.25 11.90 -2.23
CA SER A 132 5.60 13.19 -2.01
C SER A 132 5.47 13.91 -3.35
N LEU A 133 4.30 14.42 -3.65
CA LEU A 133 4.02 15.23 -4.83
C LEU A 133 2.92 16.27 -4.55
N CYS A 134 2.94 17.37 -5.28
CA CYS A 134 1.84 18.31 -5.31
C CYS A 134 1.02 18.06 -6.57
N ALA A 135 -0.20 17.54 -6.42
CA ALA A 135 -1.06 17.21 -7.56
C ALA A 135 -1.41 18.46 -8.39
N LYS A 136 -1.48 19.63 -7.77
CA LYS A 136 -1.72 20.90 -8.47
C LYS A 136 -0.54 21.27 -9.37
N THR A 137 0.68 21.20 -8.86
CA THR A 137 1.90 21.45 -9.65
C THR A 137 2.04 20.43 -10.79
N GLU A 138 1.70 19.16 -10.56
CA GLU A 138 1.68 18.14 -11.61
C GLU A 138 0.65 18.45 -12.71
N GLU A 139 -0.53 18.93 -12.34
CA GLU A 139 -1.56 19.37 -13.29
C GLU A 139 -1.07 20.56 -14.15
N GLU A 140 -0.44 21.56 -13.53
CA GLU A 140 0.14 22.71 -14.23
C GLU A 140 1.25 22.28 -15.18
N LEU A 141 2.15 21.39 -14.76
CA LEU A 141 3.23 20.84 -15.58
C LEU A 141 2.72 20.10 -16.84
N ILE A 142 1.63 19.34 -16.71
CA ILE A 142 1.04 18.61 -17.85
C ILE A 142 0.48 19.56 -18.92
N GLN A 143 -0.01 20.73 -18.51
CA GLN A 143 -0.62 21.71 -19.41
C GLN A 143 0.41 22.61 -20.13
N MET A 144 1.67 22.61 -19.67
CA MET A 144 2.75 23.40 -20.26
C MET A 144 3.34 22.74 -21.51
N ASP A 145 3.81 23.57 -22.43
CA ASP A 145 4.65 23.11 -23.54
C ASP A 145 5.97 22.50 -23.00
N PRO A 146 6.62 21.57 -23.76
CA PRO A 146 7.81 20.89 -23.27
C PRO A 146 8.95 21.81 -22.82
N GLU A 147 9.18 22.91 -23.55
CA GLU A 147 10.23 23.89 -23.22
C GLU A 147 9.93 24.64 -21.93
N ASP A 148 8.70 25.14 -21.80
CA ASP A 148 8.25 25.85 -20.60
C ASP A 148 8.22 24.93 -19.37
N ARG A 149 7.88 23.66 -19.56
CA ARG A 149 7.88 22.65 -18.50
C ARG A 149 9.27 22.44 -17.92
N GLU A 150 10.29 22.32 -18.77
CA GLU A 150 11.68 22.14 -18.30
C GLU A 150 12.20 23.39 -17.60
N MET A 151 11.85 24.59 -18.09
CA MET A 151 12.19 25.84 -17.42
C MET A 151 11.53 25.93 -16.04
N PHE A 152 10.25 25.61 -15.94
CA PHE A 152 9.50 25.65 -14.68
C PHE A 152 10.01 24.63 -13.66
N LYS A 153 10.35 23.41 -14.10
CA LYS A 153 11.00 22.42 -13.25
C LYS A 153 12.35 22.91 -12.72
N ALA A 154 13.18 23.53 -13.58
CA ALA A 154 14.47 24.06 -13.17
C ALA A 154 14.31 25.21 -12.16
N GLU A 155 13.32 26.07 -12.31
CA GLU A 155 13.02 27.17 -11.39
C GLU A 155 12.58 26.66 -10.02
N LEU A 156 11.80 25.56 -9.98
CA LEU A 156 11.37 24.91 -8.75
C LEU A 156 12.44 23.95 -8.14
N GLY A 157 13.57 23.75 -8.82
CA GLY A 157 14.60 22.78 -8.40
C GLY A 157 14.13 21.32 -8.45
N ILE A 158 13.22 21.00 -9.38
CA ILE A 158 12.63 19.66 -9.53
C ILE A 158 13.32 18.93 -10.68
N ASP A 159 14.16 17.94 -10.38
CA ASP A 159 14.80 17.09 -11.40
C ASP A 159 13.80 16.14 -12.09
N LEU A 160 12.88 15.56 -11.31
CA LEU A 160 11.84 14.66 -11.77
C LEU A 160 10.50 15.09 -11.21
N SER A 161 9.47 15.13 -12.06
CA SER A 161 8.09 15.37 -11.60
C SER A 161 7.65 14.28 -10.62
N GLY A 162 6.67 14.58 -9.79
CA GLY A 162 6.09 13.58 -8.89
C GLY A 162 5.50 12.39 -9.65
N LEU A 163 4.92 12.66 -10.82
CA LEU A 163 4.41 11.63 -11.72
C LEU A 163 5.53 10.72 -12.25
N ASP A 164 6.69 11.29 -12.67
CA ASP A 164 7.84 10.50 -13.12
C ASP A 164 8.39 9.62 -11.98
N LYS A 165 8.44 10.15 -10.76
CA LYS A 165 8.82 9.38 -9.56
C LYS A 165 7.87 8.22 -9.32
N LEU A 166 6.56 8.46 -9.43
CA LEU A 166 5.52 7.44 -9.25
C LEU A 166 5.62 6.34 -10.32
N ILE A 167 5.86 6.72 -11.58
CA ILE A 167 6.06 5.76 -12.68
C ILE A 167 7.29 4.88 -12.40
N LYS A 168 8.43 5.47 -12.03
CA LYS A 168 9.65 4.72 -11.70
C LYS A 168 9.44 3.77 -10.52
N ALA A 169 8.84 4.25 -9.43
CA ALA A 169 8.53 3.44 -8.26
C ALA A 169 7.64 2.24 -8.62
N ARG A 170 6.62 2.46 -9.46
CA ARG A 170 5.74 1.38 -9.94
C ARG A 170 6.51 0.31 -10.73
N TYR A 171 7.38 0.72 -11.65
CA TYR A 171 8.19 -0.25 -12.41
C TYR A 171 9.13 -1.03 -11.49
N SER A 172 9.82 -0.34 -10.57
CA SER A 172 10.67 -0.99 -9.57
C SER A 172 9.89 -1.98 -8.70
N LEU A 173 8.68 -1.61 -8.26
CA LEU A 173 7.82 -2.46 -7.42
C LEU A 173 7.38 -3.75 -8.15
N LEU A 174 7.19 -3.68 -9.46
CA LEU A 174 6.80 -4.81 -10.30
C LEU A 174 7.99 -5.65 -10.79
N GLY A 175 9.23 -5.22 -10.51
CA GLY A 175 10.45 -5.88 -10.99
C GLY A 175 10.68 -5.74 -12.49
N LEU A 176 10.22 -4.64 -13.10
CA LEU A 176 10.33 -4.32 -14.52
C LEU A 176 11.44 -3.31 -14.78
#